data_74fc45d8000ed1d8ea219cb4ca2e5b30
#
_entry.id   74fc45d8000ed1d8ea219cb4ca2e5b30
#
_cell.length_a   1.000
_cell.length_b   1.000
_cell.length_c   1.000
_cell.angle_alpha   90.00
_cell.angle_beta   90.00
_cell.angle_gamma   90.00
#
_symmetry.space_group_name_H-M   'P 1'
#
loop_
_entity.id
_entity.type
_entity.pdbx_description
1 polymer ?
#
loop_
_entity_poly.entity_id
_entity_poly.type
_entity_poly.pdbx_seq_one_letter_code
_entity_poly.pdbx_strand_id
1 'polypeptide(L)'
;MRNRLNSAQKQHYYRELLSIGIPIIIGQLGTIVLGFADTLMIGHHRTEELAAAGLVNNIFTLVLVSYMGFSYGLTPIIGRLYGMEKTNEIGGKVRNSLFANIIVGLIFTLAMVILYFNLGNIGQPEELLSLIRPYFIINLVSILFVGVFNTAKQFLDGIANTKVAMWVMIFGNVVNIFGNWLLIYGVGPFPELGLAGAGISTTGSRILMALIMVGVIVFKKEFKQYGRDIIKSSITKDDFKEMNRLGWPVALQLAMESAAFTLSCVMVGWLGTIPLAAHQIMITISQLFYLVLSGMAAAIAIRISHFVGQKDYAAVKRNAYDGWRINIMLSLLLGIPVVLFRHQMGGLFTDNVEVQQYVSVLIILMMVYQFGDGLQYSFANALRGIACVKPMVTYAFIAYFVISLPMGYTLGFPCGLDIIGIWLAFPVGLTIAGYLFRRRFIKEVDKLAANKTANA
;
A
#
# COMPACT_ATOMS: atom_id res chain seq x y z
N MET A 1 -14.66 -34.22 3.53
CA MET A 1 -13.52 -34.77 4.26
C MET A 1 -12.51 -33.67 4.59
N ARG A 2 -12.34 -33.29 5.85
CA ARG A 2 -11.27 -32.39 6.32
C ARG A 2 -9.97 -33.20 6.37
N ASN A 3 -9.16 -33.20 5.31
CA ASN A 3 -7.78 -33.66 5.40
C ASN A 3 -7.05 -32.77 6.41
N ARG A 4 -6.93 -33.23 7.66
CA ARG A 4 -6.08 -32.58 8.66
C ARG A 4 -4.63 -32.80 8.20
N LEU A 5 -3.99 -31.71 7.74
CA LEU A 5 -2.56 -31.73 7.47
C LEU A 5 -1.79 -32.15 8.71
N ASN A 6 -0.73 -32.93 8.55
CA ASN A 6 0.28 -33.20 9.57
C ASN A 6 0.93 -31.86 10.01
N SER A 7 1.40 -31.79 11.25
CA SER A 7 2.09 -30.64 11.82
C SER A 7 3.20 -30.10 10.89
N ALA A 8 4.00 -30.99 10.31
CA ALA A 8 5.07 -30.64 9.37
C ALA A 8 4.57 -29.95 8.09
N GLN A 9 3.43 -30.39 7.53
CA GLN A 9 2.83 -29.75 6.35
C GLN A 9 2.31 -28.33 6.66
N LYS A 10 1.69 -28.13 7.84
CA LYS A 10 1.27 -26.80 8.28
C LYS A 10 2.47 -25.88 8.43
N GLN A 11 3.53 -26.34 9.08
CA GLN A 11 4.75 -25.56 9.26
C GLN A 11 5.39 -25.18 7.93
N HIS A 12 5.36 -26.07 6.94
CA HIS A 12 5.83 -25.76 5.59
C HIS A 12 5.04 -24.62 4.93
N TYR A 13 3.70 -24.64 4.98
CA TYR A 13 2.85 -23.58 4.44
C TYR A 13 3.10 -22.21 5.12
N TYR A 14 3.22 -22.18 6.44
CA TYR A 14 3.54 -20.95 7.18
C TYR A 14 4.93 -20.42 6.79
N ARG A 15 5.93 -21.30 6.69
CA ARG A 15 7.29 -20.91 6.28
C ARG A 15 7.31 -20.32 4.88
N GLU A 16 6.57 -20.87 3.95
CA GLU A 16 6.48 -20.35 2.58
C GLU A 16 5.78 -18.99 2.52
N LEU A 17 4.68 -18.79 3.25
CA LEU A 17 4.02 -17.48 3.36
C LEU A 17 4.96 -16.43 3.96
N LEU A 18 5.64 -16.76 5.04
CA LEU A 18 6.59 -15.87 5.69
C LEU A 18 7.80 -15.57 4.79
N SER A 19 8.30 -16.52 4.02
CA SER A 19 9.43 -16.32 3.12
C SER A 19 9.13 -15.31 2.00
N ILE A 20 7.87 -15.17 1.60
CA ILE A 20 7.40 -14.16 0.64
C ILE A 20 7.04 -12.86 1.35
N GLY A 21 6.33 -12.95 2.48
CA GLY A 21 5.80 -11.79 3.18
C GLY A 21 6.86 -10.96 3.90
N ILE A 22 7.84 -11.59 4.57
CA ILE A 22 8.88 -10.88 5.32
C ILE A 22 9.68 -9.92 4.43
N PRO A 23 10.19 -10.31 3.25
CA PRO A 23 10.87 -9.35 2.37
C PRO A 23 9.97 -8.16 1.97
N ILE A 24 8.67 -8.39 1.71
CA ILE A 24 7.74 -7.30 1.40
C ILE A 24 7.59 -6.36 2.59
N ILE A 25 7.41 -6.90 3.80
CA ILE A 25 7.31 -6.12 5.04
C ILE A 25 8.58 -5.27 5.25
N ILE A 26 9.76 -5.87 5.11
CA ILE A 26 11.04 -5.16 5.27
C ILE A 26 11.15 -4.02 4.26
N GLY A 27 10.81 -4.26 2.99
CA GLY A 27 10.79 -3.22 1.97
C GLY A 27 9.85 -2.07 2.30
N GLN A 28 8.65 -2.37 2.80
CA GLN A 28 7.66 -1.38 3.20
C GLN A 28 8.06 -0.61 4.47
N LEU A 29 8.63 -1.27 5.48
CA LEU A 29 9.18 -0.60 6.65
C LEU A 29 10.30 0.37 6.28
N GLY A 30 11.11 0.04 5.28
CA GLY A 30 12.10 0.96 4.72
C GLY A 30 11.50 2.28 4.23
N THR A 31 10.27 2.29 3.71
CA THR A 31 9.60 3.53 3.27
C THR A 31 9.17 4.42 4.43
N ILE A 32 8.85 3.86 5.61
CA ILE A 32 8.60 4.67 6.82
C ILE A 32 9.90 5.34 7.28
N VAL A 33 10.98 4.57 7.37
CA VAL A 33 12.29 5.11 7.77
C VAL A 33 12.69 6.24 6.84
N LEU A 34 12.46 6.06 5.54
CA LEU A 34 12.70 7.10 4.54
C LEU A 34 11.86 8.35 4.79
N GLY A 35 10.53 8.20 4.92
CA GLY A 35 9.62 9.33 5.17
C GLY A 35 9.94 10.08 6.46
N PHE A 36 10.37 9.35 7.51
CA PHE A 36 10.82 9.95 8.75
C PHE A 36 12.13 10.74 8.56
N ALA A 37 13.11 10.17 7.86
CA ALA A 37 14.36 10.83 7.55
C ALA A 37 14.16 12.10 6.72
N ASP A 38 13.32 12.03 5.66
CA ASP A 38 12.97 13.19 4.83
C ASP A 38 12.36 14.31 5.68
N THR A 39 11.36 13.98 6.50
CA THR A 39 10.68 14.95 7.39
C THR A 39 11.65 15.59 8.37
N LEU A 40 12.55 14.79 8.97
CA LEU A 40 13.53 15.26 9.94
C LEU A 40 14.55 16.18 9.29
N MET A 41 15.08 15.81 8.12
CA MET A 41 16.11 16.58 7.42
C MET A 41 15.57 17.90 6.88
N ILE A 42 14.38 17.89 6.28
CA ILE A 42 13.71 19.10 5.79
C ILE A 42 13.34 20.02 6.96
N GLY A 43 12.78 19.45 8.05
CA GLY A 43 12.37 20.22 9.22
C GLY A 43 13.51 20.87 9.96
N HIS A 44 14.71 20.26 9.99
CA HIS A 44 15.94 20.87 10.57
C HIS A 44 16.54 21.95 9.68
N HIS A 45 16.19 21.97 8.38
CA HIS A 45 16.66 23.04 7.48
C HIS A 45 15.80 24.30 7.63
N ARG A 46 14.48 24.21 7.36
CA ARG A 46 13.50 25.33 7.55
C ARG A 46 12.09 24.81 7.81
N THR A 47 11.38 25.44 8.75
CA THR A 47 10.00 25.07 9.10
C THR A 47 9.02 25.30 7.93
N GLU A 48 9.22 26.37 7.14
CA GLU A 48 8.39 26.68 5.97
C GLU A 48 8.54 25.62 4.88
N GLU A 49 9.74 25.07 4.70
CA GLU A 49 10.01 23.99 3.76
C GLU A 49 9.32 22.69 4.19
N LEU A 50 9.28 22.41 5.50
CA LEU A 50 8.54 21.27 6.04
C LEU A 50 7.04 21.39 5.78
N ALA A 51 6.46 22.58 5.95
CA ALA A 51 5.06 22.83 5.67
C ALA A 51 4.73 22.64 4.17
N ALA A 52 5.59 23.19 3.29
CA ALA A 52 5.46 23.05 1.85
C ALA A 52 5.58 21.57 1.41
N ALA A 53 6.58 20.84 1.95
CA ALA A 53 6.77 19.41 1.70
C ALA A 53 5.55 18.61 2.14
N GLY A 54 5.01 18.89 3.32
CA GLY A 54 3.84 18.19 3.87
C GLY A 54 2.62 18.29 2.94
N LEU A 55 2.31 19.49 2.45
CA LEU A 55 1.21 19.70 1.51
C LEU A 55 1.41 18.90 0.22
N VAL A 56 2.58 19.02 -0.41
CA VAL A 56 2.87 18.34 -1.68
C VAL A 56 2.85 16.82 -1.48
N ASN A 57 3.48 16.31 -0.43
CA ASN A 57 3.54 14.87 -0.15
C ASN A 57 2.16 14.28 0.12
N ASN A 58 1.25 14.98 0.79
CA ASN A 58 -0.13 14.54 1.00
C ASN A 58 -0.88 14.39 -0.33
N ILE A 59 -0.76 15.37 -1.24
CA ILE A 59 -1.37 15.32 -2.58
C ILE A 59 -0.79 14.15 -3.39
N PHE A 60 0.54 14.04 -3.42
CA PHE A 60 1.21 12.95 -4.15
C PHE A 60 0.89 11.57 -3.59
N THR A 61 0.74 11.42 -2.28
CA THR A 61 0.41 10.14 -1.65
C THR A 61 -0.92 9.59 -2.16
N LEU A 62 -1.96 10.42 -2.26
CA LEU A 62 -3.26 10.00 -2.78
C LEU A 62 -3.16 9.47 -4.22
N VAL A 63 -2.43 10.20 -5.07
CA VAL A 63 -2.21 9.82 -6.47
C VAL A 63 -1.37 8.55 -6.57
N LEU A 64 -0.27 8.48 -5.83
CA LEU A 64 0.65 7.34 -5.87
C LEU A 64 0.02 6.05 -5.32
N VAL A 65 -0.76 6.11 -4.25
CA VAL A 65 -1.49 4.95 -3.70
C VAL A 65 -2.49 4.41 -4.72
N SER A 66 -3.23 5.28 -5.40
CA SER A 66 -4.17 4.90 -6.46
C SER A 66 -3.44 4.27 -7.65
N TYR A 67 -2.32 4.85 -8.06
CA TYR A 67 -1.49 4.35 -9.15
C TYR A 67 -0.85 3.00 -8.83
N MET A 68 -0.31 2.84 -7.62
CA MET A 68 0.19 1.55 -7.14
C MET A 68 -0.91 0.49 -7.11
N GLY A 69 -2.12 0.86 -6.68
CA GLY A 69 -3.29 0.00 -6.70
C GLY A 69 -3.61 -0.54 -8.08
N PHE A 70 -3.50 0.29 -9.13
CA PHE A 70 -3.64 -0.15 -10.51
C PHE A 70 -2.60 -1.21 -10.89
N SER A 71 -1.34 -0.97 -10.54
CA SER A 71 -0.23 -1.92 -10.80
C SER A 71 -0.44 -3.28 -10.14
N TYR A 72 -1.12 -3.33 -8.99
CA TYR A 72 -1.40 -4.58 -8.26
C TYR A 72 -2.28 -5.57 -9.03
N GLY A 73 -2.96 -5.13 -10.10
CA GLY A 73 -3.69 -6.02 -11.01
C GLY A 73 -2.82 -7.01 -11.76
N LEU A 74 -1.50 -6.77 -11.88
CA LEU A 74 -0.57 -7.65 -12.58
C LEU A 74 -0.25 -8.93 -11.80
N THR A 75 -0.11 -8.85 -10.47
CA THR A 75 0.30 -9.98 -9.62
C THR A 75 -0.56 -11.25 -9.83
N PRO A 76 -1.91 -11.19 -9.81
CA PRO A 76 -2.73 -12.39 -10.02
C PRO A 76 -2.62 -12.96 -11.44
N ILE A 77 -2.33 -12.14 -12.43
CA ILE A 77 -2.12 -12.60 -13.82
C ILE A 77 -0.84 -13.42 -13.89
N ILE A 78 0.27 -12.84 -13.42
CA ILE A 78 1.59 -13.48 -13.44
C ILE A 78 1.60 -14.73 -12.55
N GLY A 79 1.07 -14.63 -11.32
CA GLY A 79 1.07 -15.76 -10.39
C GLY A 79 0.26 -16.94 -10.92
N ARG A 80 -0.87 -16.69 -11.61
CA ARG A 80 -1.65 -17.74 -12.25
C ARG A 80 -0.85 -18.43 -13.37
N LEU A 81 -0.19 -17.68 -14.24
CA LEU A 81 0.64 -18.24 -15.32
C LEU A 81 1.83 -19.01 -14.76
N TYR A 82 2.47 -18.48 -13.72
CA TYR A 82 3.58 -19.15 -13.03
C TYR A 82 3.12 -20.46 -12.40
N GLY A 83 1.95 -20.48 -11.74
CA GLY A 83 1.36 -21.70 -11.20
C GLY A 83 0.94 -22.72 -12.26
N MET A 84 0.65 -22.30 -13.49
CA MET A 84 0.40 -23.17 -14.67
C MET A 84 1.68 -23.62 -15.38
N GLU A 85 2.86 -23.19 -14.93
CA GLU A 85 4.16 -23.39 -15.59
C GLU A 85 4.25 -22.78 -17.01
N LYS A 86 3.36 -21.83 -17.34
CA LYS A 86 3.31 -21.12 -18.62
C LYS A 86 4.22 -19.88 -18.61
N THR A 87 5.49 -20.11 -18.32
CA THR A 87 6.46 -19.01 -18.13
C THR A 87 6.73 -18.19 -19.40
N ASN A 88 6.55 -18.79 -20.58
CA ASN A 88 6.70 -18.12 -21.88
C ASN A 88 5.61 -17.07 -22.17
N GLU A 89 4.42 -17.15 -21.52
CA GLU A 89 3.36 -16.17 -21.69
C GLU A 89 3.54 -14.94 -20.77
N ILE A 90 4.38 -15.04 -19.74
CA ILE A 90 4.56 -14.01 -18.70
C ILE A 90 5.11 -12.71 -19.29
N GLY A 91 6.11 -12.80 -20.18
CA GLY A 91 6.74 -11.60 -20.77
C GLY A 91 5.76 -10.69 -21.49
N GLY A 92 4.83 -11.29 -22.27
CA GLY A 92 3.77 -10.55 -22.95
C GLY A 92 2.83 -9.81 -21.98
N LYS A 93 2.42 -10.46 -20.90
CA LYS A 93 1.58 -9.85 -19.86
C LYS A 93 2.28 -8.68 -19.16
N VAL A 94 3.58 -8.84 -18.85
CA VAL A 94 4.37 -7.76 -18.25
C VAL A 94 4.48 -6.56 -19.19
N ARG A 95 4.75 -6.78 -20.50
CA ARG A 95 4.80 -5.69 -21.49
C ARG A 95 3.47 -4.93 -21.59
N ASN A 96 2.37 -5.65 -21.70
CA ASN A 96 1.03 -5.06 -21.78
C ASN A 96 0.68 -4.29 -20.49
N SER A 97 1.06 -4.83 -19.32
CA SER A 97 0.89 -4.15 -18.04
C SER A 97 1.76 -2.89 -17.94
N LEU A 98 3.01 -2.93 -18.40
CA LEU A 98 3.90 -1.75 -18.43
C LEU A 98 3.28 -0.65 -19.30
N PHE A 99 2.78 -1.00 -20.48
CA PHE A 99 2.11 -0.05 -21.36
C PHE A 99 0.85 0.55 -20.72
N ALA A 100 0.01 -0.28 -20.08
CA ALA A 100 -1.16 0.19 -19.35
C ALA A 100 -0.77 1.12 -18.19
N ASN A 101 0.26 0.77 -17.42
CA ASN A 101 0.77 1.60 -16.32
C ASN A 101 1.33 2.94 -16.84
N ILE A 102 2.04 2.96 -17.97
CA ILE A 102 2.51 4.23 -18.56
C ILE A 102 1.33 5.13 -18.93
N ILE A 103 0.28 4.59 -19.57
CA ILE A 103 -0.93 5.38 -19.91
C ILE A 103 -1.59 5.93 -18.64
N VAL A 104 -1.81 5.10 -17.64
CA VAL A 104 -2.41 5.53 -16.37
C VAL A 104 -1.51 6.55 -15.66
N GLY A 105 -0.19 6.35 -15.68
CA GLY A 105 0.78 7.31 -15.16
C GLY A 105 0.72 8.65 -15.88
N LEU A 106 0.56 8.66 -17.21
CA LEU A 106 0.37 9.89 -17.98
C LEU A 106 -0.95 10.60 -17.62
N ILE A 107 -2.03 9.86 -17.39
CA ILE A 107 -3.32 10.42 -16.95
C ILE A 107 -3.16 11.07 -15.58
N PHE A 108 -2.53 10.41 -14.62
CA PHE A 108 -2.26 10.97 -13.31
C PHE A 108 -1.30 12.17 -13.37
N THR A 109 -0.26 12.09 -14.20
CA THR A 109 0.65 13.23 -14.44
C THR A 109 -0.09 14.43 -15.00
N LEU A 110 -0.99 14.23 -15.99
CA LEU A 110 -1.80 15.29 -16.57
C LEU A 110 -2.74 15.92 -15.51
N ALA A 111 -3.40 15.09 -14.70
CA ALA A 111 -4.23 15.57 -13.60
C ALA A 111 -3.42 16.43 -12.60
N MET A 112 -2.20 16.00 -12.27
CA MET A 112 -1.32 16.75 -11.39
C MET A 112 -0.77 18.04 -12.04
N VAL A 113 -0.55 18.05 -13.36
CA VAL A 113 -0.21 19.28 -14.09
C VAL A 113 -1.36 20.29 -14.05
N ILE A 114 -2.61 19.85 -14.25
CA ILE A 114 -3.79 20.69 -14.10
C ILE A 114 -3.86 21.26 -12.68
N LEU A 115 -3.62 20.44 -11.66
CA LEU A 115 -3.57 20.87 -10.27
C LEU A 115 -2.45 21.90 -10.03
N TYR A 116 -1.27 21.69 -10.61
CA TYR A 116 -0.14 22.62 -10.51
C TYR A 116 -0.49 24.04 -10.95
N PHE A 117 -1.19 24.19 -12.06
CA PHE A 117 -1.64 25.52 -12.54
C PHE A 117 -2.72 26.14 -11.63
N ASN A 118 -3.40 25.33 -10.83
CA ASN A 118 -4.44 25.77 -9.90
C ASN A 118 -3.95 25.88 -8.43
N LEU A 119 -2.66 25.65 -8.15
CA LEU A 119 -2.11 25.73 -6.79
C LEU A 119 -2.37 27.08 -6.11
N GLY A 120 -2.36 28.18 -6.85
CA GLY A 120 -2.68 29.52 -6.32
C GLY A 120 -4.12 29.66 -5.81
N ASN A 121 -5.05 28.82 -6.30
CA ASN A 121 -6.47 28.84 -5.90
C ASN A 121 -6.77 28.01 -4.65
N ILE A 122 -5.77 27.29 -4.11
CA ILE A 122 -5.94 26.43 -2.91
C ILE A 122 -5.89 27.26 -1.61
N GLY A 123 -5.63 28.59 -1.70
CA GLY A 123 -5.64 29.46 -0.54
C GLY A 123 -4.38 29.38 0.33
N GLN A 124 -3.26 28.93 -0.25
CA GLN A 124 -1.98 28.92 0.45
C GLN A 124 -1.28 30.29 0.36
N PRO A 125 -0.52 30.69 1.41
CA PRO A 125 0.28 31.93 1.35
C PRO A 125 1.24 31.96 0.16
N GLU A 126 1.43 33.11 -0.46
CA GLU A 126 2.33 33.27 -1.64
C GLU A 126 3.77 32.86 -1.34
N GLU A 127 4.23 33.09 -0.12
CA GLU A 127 5.57 32.70 0.34
C GLU A 127 5.76 31.18 0.27
N LEU A 128 4.73 30.40 0.68
CA LEU A 128 4.75 28.95 0.59
C LEU A 128 4.68 28.47 -0.86
N LEU A 129 3.94 29.16 -1.73
CA LEU A 129 3.82 28.78 -3.13
C LEU A 129 5.16 28.82 -3.88
N SER A 130 6.07 29.73 -3.49
CA SER A 130 7.42 29.80 -4.05
C SER A 130 8.25 28.54 -3.77
N LEU A 131 8.01 27.86 -2.64
CA LEU A 131 8.65 26.59 -2.25
C LEU A 131 7.90 25.37 -2.82
N ILE A 132 6.58 25.43 -2.81
CA ILE A 132 5.71 24.34 -3.29
C ILE A 132 5.93 24.06 -4.78
N ARG A 133 5.95 25.10 -5.63
CA ARG A 133 6.00 24.96 -7.09
C ARG A 133 7.22 24.17 -7.60
N PRO A 134 8.47 24.53 -7.24
CA PRO A 134 9.65 23.77 -7.67
C PRO A 134 9.61 22.32 -7.18
N TYR A 135 9.27 22.11 -5.89
CA TYR A 135 9.21 20.80 -5.29
C TYR A 135 8.14 19.91 -5.95
N PHE A 136 6.99 20.49 -6.30
CA PHE A 136 5.90 19.82 -6.99
C PHE A 136 6.32 19.33 -8.38
N ILE A 137 6.94 20.21 -9.19
CA ILE A 137 7.41 19.85 -10.55
C ILE A 137 8.45 18.74 -10.50
N ILE A 138 9.40 18.82 -9.58
CA ILE A 138 10.45 17.82 -9.42
C ILE A 138 9.82 16.44 -9.11
N ASN A 139 8.87 16.40 -8.17
CA ASN A 139 8.19 15.15 -7.82
C ASN A 139 7.28 14.63 -8.95
N LEU A 140 6.72 15.52 -9.78
CA LEU A 140 5.87 15.16 -10.91
C LEU A 140 6.58 14.21 -11.89
N VAL A 141 7.86 14.46 -12.16
CA VAL A 141 8.70 13.63 -13.04
C VAL A 141 8.77 12.19 -12.51
N SER A 142 8.74 11.99 -11.21
CA SER A 142 8.87 10.67 -10.59
C SER A 142 7.68 9.73 -10.82
N ILE A 143 6.48 10.26 -11.13
CA ILE A 143 5.23 9.46 -11.23
C ILE A 143 5.40 8.30 -12.22
N LEU A 144 5.89 8.56 -13.42
CA LEU A 144 6.07 7.53 -14.45
C LEU A 144 7.06 6.44 -14.01
N PHE A 145 8.16 6.83 -13.36
CA PHE A 145 9.17 5.89 -12.87
C PHE A 145 8.64 5.02 -11.73
N VAL A 146 7.76 5.55 -10.88
CA VAL A 146 7.04 4.76 -9.86
C VAL A 146 6.20 3.67 -10.54
N GLY A 147 5.53 3.95 -11.65
CA GLY A 147 4.77 2.94 -12.40
C GLY A 147 5.65 1.86 -13.01
N VAL A 148 6.79 2.23 -13.58
CA VAL A 148 7.78 1.28 -14.13
C VAL A 148 8.30 0.37 -12.99
N PHE A 149 8.73 0.96 -11.87
CA PHE A 149 9.19 0.21 -10.70
C PHE A 149 8.11 -0.74 -10.19
N ASN A 150 6.86 -0.26 -10.00
CA ASN A 150 5.78 -1.10 -9.50
C ASN A 150 5.40 -2.21 -10.45
N THR A 151 5.39 -1.98 -11.78
CA THR A 151 5.17 -3.05 -12.75
C THR A 151 6.21 -4.14 -12.64
N ALA A 152 7.49 -3.78 -12.56
CA ALA A 152 8.59 -4.71 -12.39
C ALA A 152 8.52 -5.45 -11.05
N LYS A 153 8.15 -4.74 -9.96
CA LYS A 153 7.93 -5.32 -8.64
C LYS A 153 6.78 -6.32 -8.66
N GLN A 154 5.61 -5.98 -9.24
CA GLN A 154 4.47 -6.88 -9.29
C GLN A 154 4.74 -8.13 -10.16
N PHE A 155 5.58 -8.01 -11.20
CA PHE A 155 6.07 -9.16 -11.94
C PHE A 155 6.91 -10.09 -11.06
N LEU A 156 7.92 -9.55 -10.37
CA LEU A 156 8.80 -10.34 -9.49
C LEU A 156 8.02 -10.94 -8.31
N ASP A 157 7.09 -10.19 -7.72
CA ASP A 157 6.19 -10.68 -6.69
C ASP A 157 5.32 -11.84 -7.24
N GLY A 158 4.79 -11.71 -8.46
CA GLY A 158 3.98 -12.74 -9.12
C GLY A 158 4.70 -14.07 -9.32
N ILE A 159 6.01 -14.06 -9.52
CA ILE A 159 6.86 -15.27 -9.57
C ILE A 159 7.46 -15.64 -8.20
N ALA A 160 6.94 -15.07 -7.11
CA ALA A 160 7.39 -15.24 -5.72
C ALA A 160 8.85 -14.82 -5.43
N ASN A 161 9.44 -13.95 -6.22
CA ASN A 161 10.78 -13.41 -5.98
C ASN A 161 10.71 -11.99 -5.37
N THR A 162 10.30 -11.91 -4.11
CA THR A 162 10.10 -10.64 -3.38
C THR A 162 11.40 -10.03 -2.85
N LYS A 163 12.48 -10.83 -2.76
CA LYS A 163 13.78 -10.39 -2.21
C LYS A 163 14.47 -9.33 -3.07
N VAL A 164 14.37 -9.45 -4.39
CA VAL A 164 14.99 -8.48 -5.30
C VAL A 164 14.39 -7.10 -5.09
N ALA A 165 13.05 -7.01 -5.09
CA ALA A 165 12.36 -5.74 -4.86
C ALA A 165 12.70 -5.15 -3.48
N MET A 166 12.76 -5.98 -2.43
CA MET A 166 13.18 -5.55 -1.10
C MET A 166 14.56 -4.89 -1.11
N TRP A 167 15.56 -5.53 -1.70
CA TRP A 167 16.92 -4.98 -1.73
C TRP A 167 17.02 -3.70 -2.56
N VAL A 168 16.30 -3.63 -3.68
CA VAL A 168 16.25 -2.40 -4.50
C VAL A 168 15.60 -1.26 -3.72
N MET A 169 14.53 -1.53 -2.96
CA MET A 169 13.89 -0.52 -2.10
C MET A 169 14.82 -0.04 -0.99
N ILE A 170 15.50 -0.96 -0.29
CA ILE A 170 16.47 -0.60 0.77
C ILE A 170 17.59 0.26 0.17
N PHE A 171 18.17 -0.17 -0.94
CA PHE A 171 19.23 0.58 -1.62
C PHE A 171 18.76 1.97 -2.06
N GLY A 172 17.56 2.06 -2.67
CA GLY A 172 16.98 3.34 -3.08
C GLY A 172 16.74 4.29 -1.89
N ASN A 173 16.30 3.76 -0.74
CA ASN A 173 16.13 4.54 0.48
C ASN A 173 17.46 5.07 1.03
N VAL A 174 18.50 4.25 1.03
CA VAL A 174 19.86 4.69 1.44
C VAL A 174 20.37 5.79 0.52
N VAL A 175 20.22 5.62 -0.81
CA VAL A 175 20.61 6.64 -1.80
C VAL A 175 19.83 7.93 -1.60
N ASN A 176 18.53 7.84 -1.29
CA ASN A 176 17.71 9.01 -1.03
C ASN A 176 18.17 9.76 0.23
N ILE A 177 18.36 9.07 1.36
CA ILE A 177 18.83 9.69 2.61
C ILE A 177 20.19 10.37 2.41
N PHE A 178 21.11 9.70 1.72
CA PHE A 178 22.41 10.25 1.39
C PHE A 178 22.31 11.45 0.44
N GLY A 179 21.47 11.36 -0.58
CA GLY A 179 21.19 12.46 -1.51
C GLY A 179 20.55 13.67 -0.83
N ASN A 180 19.63 13.44 0.12
CA ASN A 180 19.07 14.50 0.95
C ASN A 180 20.14 15.22 1.75
N TRP A 181 21.03 14.47 2.41
CA TRP A 181 22.14 15.05 3.16
C TRP A 181 23.06 15.91 2.30
N LEU A 182 23.34 15.47 1.07
CA LEU A 182 24.19 16.25 0.14
C LEU A 182 23.47 17.51 -0.39
N LEU A 183 22.19 17.38 -0.80
CA LEU A 183 21.50 18.42 -1.58
C LEU A 183 20.67 19.39 -0.74
N ILE A 184 20.15 18.97 0.42
CA ILE A 184 19.45 19.89 1.32
C ILE A 184 20.46 20.85 1.96
N TYR A 185 21.57 20.32 2.47
CA TYR A 185 22.53 21.09 3.26
C TYR A 185 23.74 21.60 2.46
N GLY A 186 23.86 21.27 1.16
CA GLY A 186 24.96 21.74 0.33
C GLY A 186 26.34 21.21 0.77
N VAL A 187 26.44 19.88 1.02
CA VAL A 187 27.68 19.28 1.53
C VAL A 187 28.69 19.06 0.42
N GLY A 188 29.93 19.47 0.61
CA GLY A 188 31.03 19.29 -0.33
C GLY A 188 30.90 20.18 -1.57
N PRO A 189 30.96 19.65 -2.80
CA PRO A 189 30.84 20.45 -4.03
C PRO A 189 29.40 20.79 -4.44
N PHE A 190 28.40 20.31 -3.65
CA PHE A 190 26.98 20.48 -3.99
C PHE A 190 26.44 21.80 -3.43
N PRO A 191 25.58 22.52 -4.19
CA PRO A 191 24.91 23.71 -3.67
C PRO A 191 23.84 23.32 -2.64
N GLU A 192 23.60 24.21 -1.68
CA GLU A 192 22.48 24.11 -0.75
C GLU A 192 21.18 24.42 -1.51
N LEU A 193 20.35 23.39 -1.70
CA LEU A 193 19.10 23.47 -2.48
C LEU A 193 17.85 23.38 -1.60
N GLY A 194 18.00 23.12 -0.31
CA GLY A 194 16.89 23.01 0.63
C GLY A 194 15.83 22.00 0.17
N LEU A 195 14.56 22.40 0.16
CA LEU A 195 13.43 21.58 -0.25
C LEU A 195 13.55 21.04 -1.70
N ALA A 196 14.07 21.85 -2.63
CA ALA A 196 14.29 21.40 -4.00
C ALA A 196 15.31 20.24 -4.03
N GLY A 197 16.35 20.29 -3.19
CA GLY A 197 17.33 19.21 -3.01
C GLY A 197 16.68 17.89 -2.55
N ALA A 198 15.76 17.96 -1.59
CA ALA A 198 14.96 16.81 -1.16
C ALA A 198 14.13 16.22 -2.32
N GLY A 199 13.49 17.07 -3.12
CA GLY A 199 12.74 16.65 -4.30
C GLY A 199 13.60 15.96 -5.34
N ILE A 200 14.78 16.51 -5.64
CA ILE A 200 15.75 15.92 -6.60
C ILE A 200 16.24 14.56 -6.08
N SER A 201 16.57 14.45 -4.81
CA SER A 201 17.01 13.20 -4.19
C SER A 201 15.91 12.13 -4.27
N THR A 202 14.67 12.47 -3.90
CA THR A 202 13.52 11.56 -3.96
C THR A 202 13.22 11.12 -5.39
N THR A 203 13.18 12.04 -6.34
CA THR A 203 12.96 11.73 -7.76
C THR A 203 14.10 10.90 -8.33
N GLY A 204 15.35 11.27 -8.04
CA GLY A 204 16.54 10.54 -8.47
C GLY A 204 16.58 9.11 -7.95
N SER A 205 16.27 8.89 -6.67
CA SER A 205 16.20 7.54 -6.08
C SER A 205 15.09 6.69 -6.71
N ARG A 206 13.91 7.26 -7.02
CA ARG A 206 12.82 6.57 -7.72
C ARG A 206 13.20 6.18 -9.14
N ILE A 207 13.87 7.07 -9.88
CA ILE A 207 14.41 6.78 -11.22
C ILE A 207 15.44 5.65 -11.12
N LEU A 208 16.38 5.75 -10.20
CA LEU A 208 17.43 4.73 -9.99
C LEU A 208 16.82 3.37 -9.64
N MET A 209 15.85 3.31 -8.72
CA MET A 209 15.15 2.07 -8.39
C MET A 209 14.47 1.45 -9.62
N ALA A 210 13.80 2.26 -10.45
CA ALA A 210 13.15 1.78 -11.67
C ALA A 210 14.17 1.23 -12.66
N LEU A 211 15.30 1.93 -12.86
CA LEU A 211 16.38 1.49 -13.75
C LEU A 211 17.05 0.20 -13.27
N ILE A 212 17.33 0.09 -11.96
CA ILE A 212 17.89 -1.14 -11.37
C ILE A 212 16.93 -2.31 -11.56
N MET A 213 15.61 -2.13 -11.31
CA MET A 213 14.64 -3.19 -11.50
C MET A 213 14.57 -3.67 -12.95
N VAL A 214 14.54 -2.75 -13.90
CA VAL A 214 14.59 -3.09 -15.34
C VAL A 214 15.91 -3.78 -15.67
N GLY A 215 17.04 -3.27 -15.19
CA GLY A 215 18.36 -3.88 -15.38
C GLY A 215 18.43 -5.30 -14.84
N VAL A 216 17.90 -5.54 -13.64
CA VAL A 216 17.85 -6.90 -13.05
C VAL A 216 17.03 -7.86 -13.94
N ILE A 217 15.88 -7.43 -14.44
CA ILE A 217 15.03 -8.27 -15.30
C ILE A 217 15.71 -8.59 -16.63
N VAL A 218 16.43 -7.63 -17.21
CA VAL A 218 17.07 -7.79 -18.54
C VAL A 218 18.38 -8.57 -18.45
N PHE A 219 19.21 -8.31 -17.45
CA PHE A 219 20.61 -8.78 -17.43
C PHE A 219 20.85 -9.97 -16.50
N LYS A 220 20.06 -10.14 -15.41
CA LYS A 220 20.27 -11.27 -14.49
C LYS A 220 19.87 -12.58 -15.16
N LYS A 221 20.77 -13.59 -15.13
CA LYS A 221 20.60 -14.88 -15.80
C LYS A 221 19.24 -15.54 -15.48
N GLU A 222 18.78 -15.45 -14.23
CA GLU A 222 17.54 -16.01 -13.73
C GLU A 222 16.30 -15.43 -14.43
N PHE A 223 16.33 -14.15 -14.84
CA PHE A 223 15.20 -13.46 -15.45
C PHE A 223 15.38 -13.18 -16.94
N LYS A 224 16.53 -13.51 -17.52
CA LYS A 224 16.91 -13.17 -18.90
C LYS A 224 15.90 -13.69 -19.95
N GLN A 225 15.25 -14.81 -19.67
CA GLN A 225 14.19 -15.34 -20.55
C GLN A 225 13.00 -14.40 -20.56
N TYR A 226 12.49 -14.02 -19.37
CA TYR A 226 11.37 -13.08 -19.24
C TYR A 226 11.70 -11.72 -19.87
N GLY A 227 12.92 -11.19 -19.67
CA GLY A 227 13.38 -9.95 -20.27
C GLY A 227 13.33 -9.98 -21.80
N ARG A 228 13.79 -11.08 -22.42
CA ARG A 228 13.69 -11.28 -23.87
C ARG A 228 12.23 -11.35 -24.34
N ASP A 229 11.38 -12.07 -23.61
CA ASP A 229 9.98 -12.25 -23.97
C ASP A 229 9.21 -10.92 -23.82
N ILE A 230 9.54 -10.10 -22.82
CA ILE A 230 9.00 -8.73 -22.69
C ILE A 230 9.34 -7.88 -23.93
N ILE A 231 10.59 -7.92 -24.41
CA ILE A 231 11.04 -7.12 -25.56
C ILE A 231 10.41 -7.62 -26.87
N LYS A 232 10.27 -8.94 -27.05
CA LYS A 232 9.78 -9.55 -28.28
C LYS A 232 8.25 -9.56 -28.41
N SER A 233 7.53 -9.54 -27.29
CA SER A 233 6.06 -9.63 -27.28
C SER A 233 5.42 -8.39 -27.94
N SER A 234 4.22 -8.55 -28.44
CA SER A 234 3.40 -7.45 -28.94
C SER A 234 2.42 -6.98 -27.88
N ILE A 235 1.95 -5.73 -28.02
CA ILE A 235 0.86 -5.20 -27.20
C ILE A 235 -0.44 -5.71 -27.82
N THR A 236 -1.28 -6.42 -27.01
CA THR A 236 -2.53 -6.96 -27.44
C THR A 236 -3.69 -6.26 -26.72
N LYS A 237 -4.79 -6.07 -27.44
CA LYS A 237 -5.99 -5.43 -26.89
C LYS A 237 -6.59 -6.22 -25.72
N ASP A 238 -6.52 -7.55 -25.78
CA ASP A 238 -7.10 -8.43 -24.76
C ASP A 238 -6.30 -8.37 -23.45
N ASP A 239 -4.97 -8.40 -23.51
CA ASP A 239 -4.11 -8.28 -22.34
C ASP A 239 -4.23 -6.89 -21.71
N PHE A 240 -4.28 -5.84 -22.53
CA PHE A 240 -4.51 -4.49 -22.05
C PHE A 240 -5.87 -4.38 -21.34
N LYS A 241 -6.93 -4.96 -21.90
CA LYS A 241 -8.27 -5.01 -21.30
C LYS A 241 -8.28 -5.82 -20.00
N GLU A 242 -7.56 -6.96 -19.95
CA GLU A 242 -7.43 -7.78 -18.74
C GLU A 242 -6.78 -6.97 -17.62
N MET A 243 -5.67 -6.27 -17.90
CA MET A 243 -4.98 -5.43 -16.94
C MET A 243 -5.89 -4.31 -16.40
N ASN A 244 -6.58 -3.60 -17.27
CA ASN A 244 -7.52 -2.54 -16.86
C ASN A 244 -8.68 -3.08 -16.02
N ARG A 245 -9.22 -4.25 -16.38
CA ARG A 245 -10.31 -4.91 -15.64
C ARG A 245 -9.90 -5.28 -14.21
N LEU A 246 -8.62 -5.58 -13.98
CA LEU A 246 -8.11 -5.94 -12.64
C LEU A 246 -7.53 -4.73 -11.91
N GLY A 247 -6.83 -3.83 -12.59
CA GLY A 247 -6.13 -2.71 -11.97
C GLY A 247 -7.07 -1.63 -11.42
N TRP A 248 -8.03 -1.17 -12.22
CA TRP A 248 -8.92 -0.07 -11.81
C TRP A 248 -9.76 -0.38 -10.55
N PRO A 249 -10.38 -1.57 -10.39
CA PRO A 249 -11.09 -1.86 -9.15
C PRO A 249 -10.19 -1.84 -7.91
N VAL A 250 -8.94 -2.29 -8.01
CA VAL A 250 -8.00 -2.23 -6.89
C VAL A 250 -7.57 -0.79 -6.60
N ALA A 251 -7.29 0.00 -7.64
CA ALA A 251 -6.98 1.42 -7.50
C ALA A 251 -8.12 2.18 -6.80
N LEU A 252 -9.37 1.97 -7.24
CA LEU A 252 -10.54 2.60 -6.65
C LEU A 252 -10.79 2.15 -5.20
N GLN A 253 -10.60 0.87 -4.89
CA GLN A 253 -10.76 0.37 -3.53
C GLN A 253 -9.75 1.04 -2.58
N LEU A 254 -8.47 1.16 -2.97
CA LEU A 254 -7.44 1.81 -2.16
C LEU A 254 -7.66 3.34 -2.08
N ALA A 255 -8.11 3.97 -3.16
CA ALA A 255 -8.45 5.39 -3.16
C ALA A 255 -9.62 5.70 -2.19
N MET A 256 -10.66 4.87 -2.20
CA MET A 256 -11.79 5.01 -1.28
C MET A 256 -11.39 4.79 0.17
N GLU A 257 -10.54 3.82 0.45
CA GLU A 257 -9.99 3.59 1.78
C GLU A 257 -9.21 4.82 2.28
N SER A 258 -8.27 5.32 1.47
CA SER A 258 -7.52 6.54 1.80
C SER A 258 -8.43 7.76 1.98
N ALA A 259 -9.45 7.92 1.12
CA ALA A 259 -10.42 9.01 1.23
C ALA A 259 -11.24 8.93 2.52
N ALA A 260 -11.65 7.71 2.94
CA ALA A 260 -12.40 7.53 4.18
C ALA A 260 -11.57 7.92 5.42
N PHE A 261 -10.30 7.54 5.48
CA PHE A 261 -9.40 7.96 6.56
C PHE A 261 -9.17 9.48 6.54
N THR A 262 -9.00 10.09 5.36
CA THR A 262 -8.83 11.54 5.22
C THR A 262 -10.10 12.27 5.69
N LEU A 263 -11.29 11.83 5.30
CA LEU A 263 -12.55 12.42 5.74
C LEU A 263 -12.75 12.26 7.25
N SER A 264 -12.35 11.14 7.83
CA SER A 264 -12.38 10.96 9.28
C SER A 264 -11.44 11.93 9.99
N CYS A 265 -10.27 12.20 9.44
CA CYS A 265 -9.34 13.21 9.95
C CYS A 265 -9.97 14.63 9.92
N VAL A 266 -10.68 14.98 8.84
CA VAL A 266 -11.44 16.24 8.75
C VAL A 266 -12.51 16.33 9.85
N MET A 267 -13.27 15.24 10.05
CA MET A 267 -14.28 15.18 11.12
C MET A 267 -13.66 15.38 12.51
N VAL A 268 -12.51 14.73 12.78
CA VAL A 268 -11.79 14.94 14.05
C VAL A 268 -11.30 16.39 14.16
N GLY A 269 -10.90 17.03 13.06
CA GLY A 269 -10.52 18.45 13.05
C GLY A 269 -11.63 19.39 13.52
N TRP A 270 -12.92 19.05 13.28
CA TRP A 270 -14.06 19.82 13.77
C TRP A 270 -14.24 19.75 15.31
N LEU A 271 -13.66 18.74 15.96
CA LEU A 271 -13.68 18.60 17.43
C LEU A 271 -12.63 19.46 18.13
N GLY A 272 -11.64 19.98 17.38
CA GLY A 272 -10.63 20.88 17.91
C GLY A 272 -9.19 20.34 17.80
N THR A 273 -8.24 21.12 18.30
CA THR A 273 -6.81 20.85 18.12
C THR A 273 -6.29 19.67 18.92
N ILE A 274 -6.78 19.45 20.14
CA ILE A 274 -6.36 18.36 21.03
C ILE A 274 -6.78 16.99 20.46
N PRO A 275 -8.06 16.75 20.11
CA PRO A 275 -8.48 15.52 19.45
C PRO A 275 -7.73 15.28 18.13
N LEU A 276 -7.50 16.33 17.34
CA LEU A 276 -6.78 16.23 16.07
C LEU A 276 -5.32 15.80 16.29
N ALA A 277 -4.64 16.35 17.29
CA ALA A 277 -3.28 15.96 17.64
C ALA A 277 -3.23 14.48 18.08
N ALA A 278 -4.16 14.04 18.92
CA ALA A 278 -4.27 12.65 19.33
C ALA A 278 -4.52 11.72 18.11
N HIS A 279 -5.41 12.12 17.19
CA HIS A 279 -5.68 11.39 15.96
C HIS A 279 -4.41 11.21 15.10
N GLN A 280 -3.61 12.27 14.92
CA GLN A 280 -2.37 12.20 14.13
C GLN A 280 -1.34 11.24 14.75
N ILE A 281 -1.21 11.25 16.08
CA ILE A 281 -0.37 10.27 16.78
C ILE A 281 -0.85 8.85 16.51
N MET A 282 -2.16 8.64 16.62
CA MET A 282 -2.77 7.32 16.40
C MET A 282 -2.62 6.83 14.96
N ILE A 283 -2.77 7.71 13.96
CA ILE A 283 -2.51 7.37 12.55
C ILE A 283 -1.06 6.94 12.36
N THR A 284 -0.11 7.65 12.98
CA THR A 284 1.33 7.31 12.91
C THR A 284 1.62 5.92 13.49
N ILE A 285 1.05 5.62 14.67
CA ILE A 285 1.19 4.28 15.28
C ILE A 285 0.53 3.21 14.41
N SER A 286 -0.68 3.49 13.90
CA SER A 286 -1.44 2.56 13.04
C SER A 286 -0.72 2.24 11.74
N GLN A 287 0.05 3.18 11.18
CA GLN A 287 0.80 2.99 9.93
C GLN A 287 1.81 1.83 10.03
N LEU A 288 2.42 1.61 11.21
CA LEU A 288 3.32 0.49 11.42
C LEU A 288 2.59 -0.86 11.29
N PHE A 289 1.41 -0.97 11.89
CA PHE A 289 0.57 -2.17 11.79
C PHE A 289 0.14 -2.40 10.34
N TYR A 290 -0.37 -1.35 9.70
CA TYR A 290 -0.80 -1.38 8.30
C TYR A 290 0.26 -1.97 7.37
N LEU A 291 1.52 -1.53 7.47
CA LEU A 291 2.59 -1.99 6.59
C LEU A 291 2.93 -3.47 6.82
N VAL A 292 2.93 -3.92 8.07
CA VAL A 292 3.17 -5.32 8.39
C VAL A 292 2.03 -6.20 7.87
N LEU A 293 0.78 -5.82 8.13
CA LEU A 293 -0.40 -6.56 7.67
C LEU A 293 -0.53 -6.58 6.16
N SER A 294 -0.32 -5.43 5.49
CA SER A 294 -0.41 -5.32 4.04
C SER A 294 0.69 -6.10 3.31
N GLY A 295 1.91 -6.12 3.86
CA GLY A 295 3.01 -6.92 3.32
C GLY A 295 2.72 -8.42 3.39
N MET A 296 2.17 -8.90 4.51
CA MET A 296 1.77 -10.30 4.64
C MET A 296 0.56 -10.63 3.76
N ALA A 297 -0.40 -9.68 3.63
CA ALA A 297 -1.56 -9.84 2.76
C ALA A 297 -1.16 -9.92 1.28
N ALA A 298 -0.12 -9.21 0.84
CA ALA A 298 0.43 -9.36 -0.51
C ALA A 298 0.95 -10.79 -0.76
N ALA A 299 1.62 -11.40 0.22
CA ALA A 299 2.05 -12.81 0.13
C ALA A 299 0.86 -13.77 -0.03
N ILE A 300 -0.28 -13.49 0.63
CA ILE A 300 -1.52 -14.25 0.45
C ILE A 300 -1.97 -14.19 -1.02
N ALA A 301 -2.01 -13.01 -1.64
CA ALA A 301 -2.43 -12.85 -3.04
C ALA A 301 -1.50 -13.62 -4.00
N ILE A 302 -0.20 -13.54 -3.80
CA ILE A 302 0.82 -14.22 -4.61
C ILE A 302 0.61 -15.74 -4.55
N ARG A 303 0.54 -16.31 -3.35
CA ARG A 303 0.38 -17.76 -3.17
C ARG A 303 -0.96 -18.27 -3.70
N ILE A 304 -2.04 -17.53 -3.46
CA ILE A 304 -3.36 -17.88 -3.98
C ILE A 304 -3.35 -17.92 -5.50
N SER A 305 -2.72 -16.94 -6.17
CA SER A 305 -2.66 -16.92 -7.64
C SER A 305 -1.91 -18.13 -8.21
N HIS A 306 -0.86 -18.61 -7.53
CA HIS A 306 -0.16 -19.85 -7.90
C HIS A 306 -1.08 -21.07 -7.79
N PHE A 307 -1.78 -21.24 -6.66
CA PHE A 307 -2.70 -22.35 -6.45
C PHE A 307 -3.91 -22.32 -7.40
N VAL A 308 -4.36 -21.12 -7.78
CA VAL A 308 -5.38 -20.97 -8.83
C VAL A 308 -4.84 -21.48 -10.17
N GLY A 309 -3.58 -21.16 -10.52
CA GLY A 309 -2.92 -21.71 -11.71
C GLY A 309 -2.84 -23.23 -11.69
N GLN A 310 -2.50 -23.83 -10.55
CA GLN A 310 -2.44 -25.26 -10.34
C GLN A 310 -3.83 -25.93 -10.22
N LYS A 311 -4.91 -25.13 -10.21
CA LYS A 311 -6.28 -25.60 -9.97
C LYS A 311 -6.45 -26.33 -8.62
N ASP A 312 -5.63 -25.99 -7.61
CA ASP A 312 -5.76 -26.52 -6.23
C ASP A 312 -6.58 -25.56 -5.36
N TYR A 313 -7.90 -25.63 -5.50
CA TYR A 313 -8.83 -24.75 -4.77
C TYR A 313 -8.90 -25.06 -3.27
N ALA A 314 -8.47 -26.26 -2.84
CA ALA A 314 -8.34 -26.58 -1.42
C ALA A 314 -7.17 -25.79 -0.78
N ALA A 315 -6.02 -25.73 -1.47
CA ALA A 315 -4.88 -24.91 -1.07
C ALA A 315 -5.20 -23.41 -1.13
N VAL A 316 -5.97 -22.94 -2.12
CA VAL A 316 -6.45 -21.55 -2.21
C VAL A 316 -7.19 -21.15 -0.93
N LYS A 317 -8.19 -21.92 -0.50
CA LYS A 317 -8.94 -21.62 0.74
C LYS A 317 -8.03 -21.67 1.96
N ARG A 318 -7.21 -22.71 2.07
CA ARG A 318 -6.30 -22.88 3.21
C ARG A 318 -5.35 -21.71 3.33
N ASN A 319 -4.70 -21.32 2.24
CA ASN A 319 -3.74 -20.21 2.22
C ASN A 319 -4.36 -18.88 2.67
N ALA A 320 -5.61 -18.59 2.30
CA ALA A 320 -6.31 -17.40 2.76
C ALA A 320 -6.51 -17.41 4.29
N TYR A 321 -6.93 -18.54 4.85
CA TYR A 321 -7.14 -18.65 6.29
C TYR A 321 -5.85 -18.69 7.11
N ASP A 322 -4.81 -19.35 6.61
CA ASP A 322 -3.51 -19.40 7.28
C ASP A 322 -2.84 -18.02 7.24
N GLY A 323 -2.93 -17.30 6.11
CA GLY A 323 -2.46 -15.93 6.02
C GLY A 323 -3.21 -14.98 6.97
N TRP A 324 -4.53 -15.10 7.08
CA TRP A 324 -5.32 -14.34 8.05
C TRP A 324 -4.90 -14.64 9.49
N ARG A 325 -4.64 -15.91 9.83
CA ARG A 325 -4.13 -16.27 11.17
C ARG A 325 -2.76 -15.66 11.45
N ILE A 326 -1.85 -15.64 10.46
CA ILE A 326 -0.55 -14.98 10.60
C ILE A 326 -0.76 -13.47 10.84
N ASN A 327 -1.66 -12.82 10.11
CA ASN A 327 -1.96 -11.40 10.32
C ASN A 327 -2.48 -11.14 11.73
N ILE A 328 -3.36 -11.99 12.28
CA ILE A 328 -3.79 -11.89 13.68
C ILE A 328 -2.61 -12.04 14.63
N MET A 329 -1.76 -13.04 14.42
CA MET A 329 -0.58 -13.26 15.28
C MET A 329 0.39 -12.07 15.23
N LEU A 330 0.60 -11.49 14.06
CA LEU A 330 1.43 -10.29 13.89
C LEU A 330 0.79 -9.07 14.56
N SER A 331 -0.52 -8.88 14.43
CA SER A 331 -1.26 -7.82 15.13
C SER A 331 -1.14 -7.95 16.65
N LEU A 332 -1.23 -9.15 17.19
CA LEU A 332 -1.07 -9.41 18.62
C LEU A 332 0.39 -9.19 19.07
N LEU A 333 1.35 -9.67 18.28
CA LEU A 333 2.79 -9.51 18.58
C LEU A 333 3.19 -8.04 18.68
N LEU A 334 2.71 -7.21 17.76
CA LEU A 334 2.98 -5.76 17.76
C LEU A 334 2.09 -5.02 18.79
N GLY A 335 0.85 -5.45 18.93
CA GLY A 335 -0.14 -4.73 19.70
C GLY A 335 -0.04 -4.95 21.20
N ILE A 336 0.33 -6.14 21.68
CA ILE A 336 0.47 -6.40 23.11
C ILE A 336 1.44 -5.41 23.78
N PRO A 337 2.68 -5.17 23.26
CA PRO A 337 3.56 -4.15 23.82
C PRO A 337 2.94 -2.74 23.79
N VAL A 338 2.30 -2.36 22.67
CA VAL A 338 1.66 -1.04 22.52
C VAL A 338 0.56 -0.83 23.54
N VAL A 339 -0.26 -1.85 23.84
CA VAL A 339 -1.30 -1.78 24.87
C VAL A 339 -0.71 -1.74 26.27
N LEU A 340 0.32 -2.53 26.56
CA LEU A 340 0.99 -2.54 27.87
C LEU A 340 1.60 -1.18 28.22
N PHE A 341 2.20 -0.52 27.22
CA PHE A 341 2.83 0.79 27.38
C PHE A 341 1.95 1.96 26.93
N ARG A 342 0.64 1.77 26.78
CA ARG A 342 -0.29 2.77 26.22
C ARG A 342 -0.24 4.14 26.90
N HIS A 343 0.00 4.18 28.21
CA HIS A 343 0.08 5.44 28.97
C HIS A 343 1.37 6.22 28.69
N GLN A 344 2.44 5.54 28.27
CA GLN A 344 3.70 6.15 27.91
C GLN A 344 3.78 6.51 26.42
N MET A 345 2.99 5.84 25.57
CA MET A 345 3.06 6.01 24.11
C MET A 345 2.80 7.46 23.67
N GLY A 346 1.82 8.14 24.28
CA GLY A 346 1.54 9.54 23.99
C GLY A 346 2.70 10.47 24.33
N GLY A 347 3.41 10.19 25.43
CA GLY A 347 4.57 10.97 25.88
C GLY A 347 5.79 10.91 24.95
N LEU A 348 5.85 9.91 24.03
CA LEU A 348 6.87 9.87 22.98
C LEU A 348 6.69 10.96 21.92
N PHE A 349 5.49 11.52 21.80
CA PHE A 349 5.13 12.46 20.75
C PHE A 349 4.82 13.88 21.24
N THR A 350 4.34 14.02 22.49
CA THR A 350 3.91 15.31 23.04
C THR A 350 3.95 15.32 24.56
N ASP A 351 4.23 16.51 25.15
CA ASP A 351 4.16 16.73 26.58
C ASP A 351 2.74 17.12 27.06
N ASN A 352 1.79 17.32 26.14
CA ASN A 352 0.42 17.67 26.48
C ASN A 352 -0.32 16.47 27.08
N VAL A 353 -0.63 16.55 28.39
CA VAL A 353 -1.26 15.47 29.16
C VAL A 353 -2.63 15.08 28.62
N GLU A 354 -3.42 16.04 28.12
CA GLU A 354 -4.76 15.77 27.59
C GLU A 354 -4.68 14.95 26.28
N VAL A 355 -3.74 15.28 25.39
CA VAL A 355 -3.46 14.50 24.19
C VAL A 355 -3.00 13.09 24.54
N GLN A 356 -2.12 12.95 25.56
CA GLN A 356 -1.63 11.65 26.02
C GLN A 356 -2.78 10.77 26.56
N GLN A 357 -3.74 11.37 27.29
CA GLN A 357 -4.92 10.65 27.78
C GLN A 357 -5.77 10.13 26.62
N TYR A 358 -6.09 10.95 25.61
CA TYR A 358 -6.78 10.49 24.41
C TYR A 358 -6.04 9.33 23.72
N VAL A 359 -4.74 9.46 23.50
CA VAL A 359 -3.92 8.41 22.87
C VAL A 359 -4.02 7.11 23.66
N SER A 360 -3.95 7.14 24.99
CA SER A 360 -4.02 5.93 25.82
C SER A 360 -5.35 5.18 25.71
N VAL A 361 -6.47 5.89 25.53
CA VAL A 361 -7.79 5.30 25.28
C VAL A 361 -7.91 4.78 23.84
N LEU A 362 -7.49 5.59 22.86
CA LEU A 362 -7.60 5.27 21.46
C LEU A 362 -6.74 4.04 21.05
N ILE A 363 -5.63 3.77 21.74
CA ILE A 363 -4.82 2.56 21.54
C ILE A 363 -5.66 1.30 21.74
N ILE A 364 -6.57 1.27 22.71
CA ILE A 364 -7.46 0.11 22.94
C ILE A 364 -8.40 -0.08 21.74
N LEU A 365 -9.00 1.01 21.26
CA LEU A 365 -9.88 0.96 20.07
C LEU A 365 -9.12 0.57 18.82
N MET A 366 -7.87 1.06 18.68
CA MET A 366 -6.97 0.67 17.60
C MET A 366 -6.72 -0.84 17.63
N MET A 367 -6.48 -1.44 18.80
CA MET A 367 -6.29 -2.89 18.88
C MET A 367 -7.53 -3.67 18.45
N VAL A 368 -8.73 -3.17 18.78
CA VAL A 368 -9.97 -3.81 18.31
C VAL A 368 -10.10 -3.72 16.81
N TYR A 369 -9.82 -2.57 16.21
CA TYR A 369 -9.93 -2.44 14.75
C TYR A 369 -8.87 -3.25 14.00
N GLN A 370 -7.69 -3.51 14.56
CA GLN A 370 -6.65 -4.32 13.93
C GLN A 370 -7.13 -5.74 13.56
N PHE A 371 -8.07 -6.31 14.33
CA PHE A 371 -8.68 -7.58 13.96
C PHE A 371 -9.56 -7.47 12.71
N GLY A 372 -10.34 -6.39 12.61
CA GLY A 372 -11.13 -6.08 11.41
C GLY A 372 -10.24 -5.80 10.21
N ASP A 373 -9.18 -5.05 10.40
CA ASP A 373 -8.21 -4.68 9.39
C ASP A 373 -7.44 -5.92 8.87
N GLY A 374 -6.96 -6.78 9.77
CA GLY A 374 -6.34 -8.05 9.40
C GLY A 374 -7.27 -8.99 8.61
N LEU A 375 -8.57 -9.01 8.95
CA LEU A 375 -9.59 -9.74 8.20
C LEU A 375 -9.77 -9.13 6.80
N GLN A 376 -9.93 -7.81 6.73
CA GLN A 376 -10.11 -7.08 5.49
C GLN A 376 -8.93 -7.25 4.54
N TYR A 377 -7.70 -6.96 4.99
CA TYR A 377 -6.50 -7.06 4.15
C TYR A 377 -6.26 -8.49 3.66
N SER A 378 -6.44 -9.48 4.52
CA SER A 378 -6.25 -10.89 4.14
C SER A 378 -7.23 -11.31 3.03
N PHE A 379 -8.52 -10.99 3.17
CA PHE A 379 -9.52 -11.42 2.19
C PHE A 379 -9.65 -10.50 0.98
N ALA A 380 -9.30 -9.21 1.09
CA ALA A 380 -9.12 -8.33 -0.07
C ALA A 380 -8.00 -8.88 -0.99
N ASN A 381 -6.86 -9.22 -0.42
CA ASN A 381 -5.75 -9.81 -1.17
C ASN A 381 -6.04 -11.24 -1.64
N ALA A 382 -6.82 -12.02 -0.90
CA ALA A 382 -7.30 -13.31 -1.36
C ALA A 382 -8.22 -13.19 -2.59
N LEU A 383 -9.14 -12.21 -2.61
CA LEU A 383 -9.97 -11.88 -3.79
C LEU A 383 -9.12 -11.41 -4.97
N ARG A 384 -8.09 -10.61 -4.70
CA ARG A 384 -7.11 -10.20 -5.72
C ARG A 384 -6.39 -11.42 -6.30
N GLY A 385 -5.91 -12.34 -5.45
CA GLY A 385 -5.24 -13.57 -5.88
C GLY A 385 -6.07 -14.47 -6.79
N ILE A 386 -7.40 -14.52 -6.61
CA ILE A 386 -8.32 -15.22 -7.51
C ILE A 386 -8.83 -14.35 -8.67
N ALA A 387 -8.27 -13.14 -8.85
CA ALA A 387 -8.67 -12.15 -9.88
C ALA A 387 -10.15 -11.69 -9.81
N CYS A 388 -10.80 -11.77 -8.64
CA CYS A 388 -12.19 -11.35 -8.40
C CYS A 388 -12.25 -9.98 -7.71
N VAL A 389 -11.83 -8.91 -8.40
CA VAL A 389 -11.62 -7.58 -7.80
C VAL A 389 -12.83 -6.63 -7.93
N LYS A 390 -13.71 -6.81 -8.92
CA LYS A 390 -14.85 -5.90 -9.12
C LYS A 390 -15.76 -5.72 -7.89
N PRO A 391 -16.16 -6.77 -7.16
CA PRO A 391 -17.01 -6.61 -5.98
C PRO A 391 -16.32 -5.86 -4.83
N MET A 392 -14.99 -5.76 -4.83
CA MET A 392 -14.25 -5.07 -3.78
C MET A 392 -14.60 -3.59 -3.72
N VAL A 393 -14.81 -2.95 -4.87
CA VAL A 393 -15.21 -1.53 -4.96
C VAL A 393 -16.54 -1.30 -4.26
N THR A 394 -17.56 -2.10 -4.58
CA THR A 394 -18.90 -1.97 -3.98
C THR A 394 -18.86 -2.22 -2.48
N TYR A 395 -18.15 -3.25 -2.04
CA TYR A 395 -18.07 -3.58 -0.62
C TYR A 395 -17.26 -2.55 0.17
N ALA A 396 -16.19 -2.01 -0.39
CA ALA A 396 -15.44 -0.92 0.20
C ALA A 396 -16.31 0.36 0.31
N PHE A 397 -17.04 0.71 -0.75
CA PHE A 397 -17.96 1.84 -0.70
C PHE A 397 -19.00 1.70 0.40
N ILE A 398 -19.67 0.55 0.49
CA ILE A 398 -20.67 0.29 1.54
C ILE A 398 -20.03 0.38 2.93
N ALA A 399 -18.90 -0.29 3.14
CA ALA A 399 -18.28 -0.36 4.46
C ALA A 399 -17.76 1.00 4.92
N TYR A 400 -17.13 1.78 4.05
CA TYR A 400 -16.50 3.03 4.44
C TYR A 400 -17.43 4.23 4.37
N PHE A 401 -18.16 4.41 3.24
CA PHE A 401 -18.96 5.60 3.00
C PHE A 401 -20.41 5.49 3.47
N VAL A 402 -20.99 4.29 3.44
CA VAL A 402 -22.37 4.09 3.88
C VAL A 402 -22.44 3.77 5.38
N ILE A 403 -21.46 3.05 5.93
CA ILE A 403 -21.49 2.59 7.32
C ILE A 403 -20.51 3.37 8.18
N SER A 404 -19.20 3.31 7.89
CA SER A 404 -18.17 3.81 8.80
C SER A 404 -18.22 5.32 8.98
N LEU A 405 -18.24 6.11 7.90
CA LEU A 405 -18.27 7.57 7.99
C LEU A 405 -19.56 8.12 8.64
N PRO A 406 -20.79 7.68 8.23
CA PRO A 406 -22.01 8.14 8.91
C PRO A 406 -22.07 7.71 10.37
N MET A 407 -21.61 6.48 10.69
CA MET A 407 -21.55 6.00 12.08
C MET A 407 -20.55 6.83 12.89
N GLY A 408 -19.37 7.13 12.35
CA GLY A 408 -18.37 7.98 13.01
C GLY A 408 -18.91 9.39 13.27
N TYR A 409 -19.62 9.97 12.30
CA TYR A 409 -20.29 11.26 12.50
C TYR A 409 -21.35 11.19 13.59
N THR A 410 -22.26 10.21 13.55
CA THR A 410 -23.35 10.10 14.53
C THR A 410 -22.85 9.84 15.94
N LEU A 411 -21.86 8.98 16.11
CA LEU A 411 -21.27 8.68 17.41
C LEU A 411 -20.42 9.85 17.93
N GLY A 412 -19.66 10.50 17.04
CA GLY A 412 -18.76 11.60 17.40
C GLY A 412 -19.50 12.87 17.81
N PHE A 413 -20.55 13.27 17.07
CA PHE A 413 -21.22 14.55 17.25
C PHE A 413 -22.58 14.42 17.96
N PRO A 414 -23.65 13.83 17.37
CA PRO A 414 -24.95 13.76 18.06
C PRO A 414 -24.92 12.96 19.35
N CYS A 415 -24.12 11.89 19.45
CA CYS A 415 -23.99 11.09 20.67
C CYS A 415 -22.98 11.65 21.68
N GLY A 416 -22.19 12.68 21.32
CA GLY A 416 -21.24 13.34 22.22
C GLY A 416 -20.06 12.47 22.66
N LEU A 417 -19.69 11.45 21.87
CA LEU A 417 -18.54 10.60 22.16
C LEU A 417 -17.23 11.14 21.58
N ASP A 418 -17.26 12.32 20.96
CA ASP A 418 -16.11 13.02 20.39
C ASP A 418 -15.25 12.10 19.49
N ILE A 419 -13.93 12.20 19.60
CA ILE A 419 -12.98 11.39 18.85
C ILE A 419 -13.16 9.87 19.09
N ILE A 420 -13.60 9.47 20.29
CA ILE A 420 -13.84 8.07 20.64
C ILE A 420 -14.95 7.50 19.76
N GLY A 421 -16.02 8.29 19.52
CA GLY A 421 -17.12 7.91 18.64
C GLY A 421 -16.68 7.70 17.19
N ILE A 422 -15.81 8.57 16.67
CA ILE A 422 -15.25 8.44 15.32
C ILE A 422 -14.38 7.18 15.23
N TRP A 423 -13.55 6.91 16.23
CA TRP A 423 -12.68 5.72 16.26
C TRP A 423 -13.42 4.41 16.47
N LEU A 424 -14.59 4.42 17.12
CA LEU A 424 -15.45 3.23 17.24
C LEU A 424 -16.05 2.79 15.90
N ALA A 425 -16.17 3.70 14.94
CA ALA A 425 -16.68 3.36 13.62
C ALA A 425 -15.68 2.53 12.78
N PHE A 426 -14.37 2.67 12.99
CA PHE A 426 -13.35 1.92 12.24
C PHE A 426 -13.45 0.40 12.45
N PRO A 427 -13.49 -0.15 13.68
CA PRO A 427 -13.67 -1.59 13.86
C PRO A 427 -14.89 -2.14 13.14
N VAL A 428 -16.00 -1.40 13.17
CA VAL A 428 -17.26 -1.84 12.54
C VAL A 428 -17.12 -1.85 11.02
N GLY A 429 -16.66 -0.74 10.42
CA GLY A 429 -16.50 -0.64 8.96
C GLY A 429 -15.51 -1.66 8.40
N LEU A 430 -14.33 -1.78 9.02
CA LEU A 430 -13.28 -2.71 8.57
C LEU A 430 -13.71 -4.18 8.74
N THR A 431 -14.40 -4.51 9.83
CA THR A 431 -14.92 -5.88 10.05
C THR A 431 -15.99 -6.23 9.03
N ILE A 432 -16.90 -5.30 8.72
CA ILE A 432 -17.93 -5.50 7.69
C ILE A 432 -17.29 -5.68 6.31
N ALA A 433 -16.33 -4.83 5.94
CA ALA A 433 -15.58 -4.99 4.69
C ALA A 433 -14.92 -6.37 4.62
N GLY A 434 -14.19 -6.75 5.66
CA GLY A 434 -13.52 -8.03 5.76
C GLY A 434 -14.46 -9.23 5.68
N TYR A 435 -15.63 -9.15 6.36
CA TYR A 435 -16.66 -10.18 6.28
C TYR A 435 -17.25 -10.32 4.87
N LEU A 436 -17.56 -9.21 4.21
CA LEU A 436 -18.10 -9.22 2.84
C LEU A 436 -17.07 -9.77 1.85
N PHE A 437 -15.79 -9.38 1.98
CA PHE A 437 -14.70 -9.93 1.17
C PHE A 437 -14.54 -11.43 1.39
N ARG A 438 -14.52 -11.89 2.65
CA ARG A 438 -14.44 -13.32 3.00
C ARG A 438 -15.61 -14.11 2.41
N ARG A 439 -16.84 -13.62 2.57
CA ARG A 439 -18.04 -14.28 2.03
C ARG A 439 -17.97 -14.40 0.51
N ARG A 440 -17.55 -13.33 -0.17
CA ARG A 440 -17.38 -13.34 -1.62
C ARG A 440 -16.27 -14.29 -2.06
N PHE A 441 -15.14 -14.26 -1.39
CA PHE A 441 -14.02 -15.15 -1.68
C PHE A 441 -14.42 -16.63 -1.60
N ILE A 442 -15.09 -17.05 -0.53
CA ILE A 442 -15.55 -18.43 -0.38
C ILE A 442 -16.48 -18.82 -1.53
N LYS A 443 -17.48 -17.96 -1.83
CA LYS A 443 -18.44 -18.21 -2.91
C LYS A 443 -17.76 -18.38 -4.27
N GLU A 444 -16.76 -17.56 -4.58
CA GLU A 444 -16.06 -17.65 -5.87
C GLU A 444 -15.13 -18.87 -5.94
N VAL A 445 -14.45 -19.19 -4.86
CA VAL A 445 -13.60 -20.40 -4.84
C VAL A 445 -14.45 -21.67 -4.94
N ASP A 446 -15.63 -21.72 -4.32
CA ASP A 446 -16.56 -22.85 -4.45
C ASP A 446 -17.05 -23.02 -5.89
N LYS A 447 -17.37 -21.93 -6.59
CA LYS A 447 -17.72 -21.96 -8.02
C LYS A 447 -16.57 -22.49 -8.89
N LEU A 448 -15.34 -22.01 -8.63
CA LEU A 448 -14.16 -22.48 -9.37
C LEU A 448 -13.90 -23.98 -9.15
N ALA A 449 -14.09 -24.45 -7.92
CA ALA A 449 -13.97 -25.88 -7.60
C ALA A 449 -15.06 -26.74 -8.28
N ALA A 450 -16.31 -26.27 -8.28
CA ALA A 450 -17.43 -26.96 -8.94
C ALA A 450 -17.22 -27.04 -10.47
N ASN A 451 -16.76 -25.96 -11.10
CA ASN A 451 -16.47 -25.95 -12.54
C ASN A 451 -15.33 -26.94 -12.90
N LYS A 452 -14.36 -27.15 -12.02
CA LYS A 452 -13.30 -28.16 -12.23
C LYS A 452 -13.89 -29.57 -12.27
N THR A 453 -14.79 -29.90 -11.33
CA THR A 453 -15.42 -31.24 -11.27
C THR A 453 -16.42 -31.47 -12.41
N ALA A 454 -17.04 -30.43 -12.96
CA ALA A 454 -17.93 -30.54 -14.11
C ALA A 454 -17.18 -30.74 -15.44
N ASN A 455 -15.92 -30.33 -15.53
CA ASN A 455 -15.08 -30.42 -16.74
C ASN A 455 -14.01 -31.56 -16.66
N ALA A 456 -13.98 -32.32 -15.58
CA ALA A 456 -13.14 -33.50 -15.38
C ALA A 456 -13.95 -34.79 -15.59
#